data_e7df7cc98a231792b8978740b1b7fdc4
#
_entry.id   e7df7cc98a231792b8978740b1b7fdc4
#
_cell.length_a   1.000
_cell.length_b   1.000
_cell.length_c   1.000
_cell.angle_alpha   90.00
_cell.angle_beta   90.00
_cell.angle_gamma   90.00
#
_symmetry.space_group_name_H-M   'P 1'
#
loop_
_entity.id
_entity.type
_entity.pdbx_description
1 polymer ?
#
loop_
_entity_poly.entity_id
_entity_poly.type
_entity_poly.pdbx_seq_one_letter_code
_entity_poly.pdbx_strand_id
1 'polypeptide(L)'
;MSDSGMVTAPEGTAAEVAEAFAAESPLDSRSRTLVWQDPVPTAAAGATMTGMEYMTAVVTGEVPPPPIAVTMRLRPVELEEGRVVFEGEPGEEHYNPIGVVHGGYAAT
;
A
#
# COMPACT_ATOMS: atom_id res chain seq x y z
N MET A 1 7.74 43.02 0.00
CA MET A 1 7.04 41.74 0.05
C MET A 1 7.99 40.59 0.21
N SER A 2 7.75 39.84 1.16
CA SER A 2 8.58 38.69 1.41
C SER A 2 8.46 37.69 0.27
N ASP A 3 9.20 36.66 0.37
CA ASP A 3 9.14 35.49 -0.50
C ASP A 3 7.86 34.69 -0.29
N SER A 4 6.73 35.39 -0.34
CA SER A 4 5.42 34.80 -0.09
C SER A 4 5.23 33.51 -0.89
N GLY A 5 4.72 32.50 -0.25
CA GLY A 5 4.51 31.21 -0.85
C GLY A 5 5.70 30.26 -0.76
N MET A 6 6.84 30.74 -0.30
CA MET A 6 7.97 29.84 -0.09
C MET A 6 7.96 29.29 1.35
N VAL A 7 7.90 27.99 1.44
CA VAL A 7 8.01 27.28 2.72
C VAL A 7 9.17 26.31 2.63
N THR A 8 10.11 26.42 3.57
CA THR A 8 11.26 25.54 3.61
C THR A 8 11.08 24.44 4.66
N ALA A 9 11.71 23.30 4.43
CA ALA A 9 11.80 22.25 5.42
C ALA A 9 12.56 22.78 6.66
N PRO A 10 12.36 22.15 7.84
CA PRO A 10 13.13 22.51 9.03
C PRO A 10 14.62 22.47 8.76
N GLU A 11 15.36 23.45 9.30
CA GLU A 11 16.81 23.45 9.21
C GLU A 11 17.39 22.37 10.10
N GLY A 12 18.56 21.86 9.72
CA GLY A 12 19.30 20.89 10.50
C GLY A 12 19.79 19.73 9.66
N THR A 13 20.24 18.70 10.33
CA THR A 13 20.71 17.47 9.69
C THR A 13 19.54 16.65 9.15
N ALA A 14 19.84 15.70 8.27
CA ALA A 14 18.84 14.78 7.77
C ALA A 14 18.14 14.02 8.90
N ALA A 15 18.89 13.65 9.95
CA ALA A 15 18.32 12.96 11.12
C ALA A 15 17.34 13.87 11.87
N GLU A 16 17.67 15.13 12.06
CA GLU A 16 16.79 16.09 12.73
C GLU A 16 15.53 16.35 11.93
N VAL A 17 15.65 16.48 10.62
CA VAL A 17 14.49 16.64 9.73
C VAL A 17 13.59 15.41 9.77
N ALA A 18 14.18 14.22 9.73
CA ALA A 18 13.42 12.98 9.82
C ALA A 18 12.69 12.84 11.16
N GLU A 19 13.35 13.24 12.26
CA GLU A 19 12.74 13.21 13.58
C GLU A 19 11.57 14.19 13.68
N ALA A 20 11.74 15.41 13.15
CA ALA A 20 10.66 16.39 13.11
C ALA A 20 9.46 15.89 12.28
N PHE A 21 9.73 15.24 11.16
CA PHE A 21 8.69 14.69 10.30
C PHE A 21 7.92 13.55 10.99
N ALA A 22 8.61 12.71 11.76
CA ALA A 22 8.02 11.58 12.45
C ALA A 22 7.36 11.95 13.79
N ALA A 23 7.53 13.18 14.26
CA ALA A 23 6.95 13.62 15.53
C ALA A 23 5.42 13.52 15.48
N GLU A 24 4.81 13.14 16.61
CA GLU A 24 3.36 13.07 16.70
C GLU A 24 2.73 14.44 16.48
N SER A 25 1.70 14.45 15.64
CA SER A 25 0.89 15.63 15.44
C SER A 25 -0.02 15.87 16.66
N PRO A 26 -0.29 17.13 17.04
CA PRO A 26 -1.32 17.43 18.05
C PRO A 26 -2.75 17.16 17.54
N LEU A 27 -2.91 16.88 16.24
CA LEU A 27 -4.18 16.55 15.66
C LEU A 27 -4.56 15.10 16.00
N ASP A 28 -5.84 14.79 15.83
CA ASP A 28 -6.35 13.44 16.06
C ASP A 28 -5.64 12.44 15.15
N SER A 29 -5.05 11.43 15.77
CA SER A 29 -4.26 10.42 15.06
C SER A 29 -5.12 9.23 14.65
N ARG A 30 -4.86 8.71 13.46
CA ARG A 30 -5.44 7.46 12.96
C ARG A 30 -4.37 6.40 12.91
N SER A 31 -4.79 5.15 12.99
CA SER A 31 -3.85 4.04 12.88
C SER A 31 -4.48 2.86 12.15
N ARG A 32 -3.63 2.04 11.56
CA ARG A 32 -4.03 0.79 10.92
C ARG A 32 -2.93 -0.22 11.13
N THR A 33 -3.27 -1.42 11.56
CA THR A 33 -2.33 -2.51 11.70
C THR A 33 -2.26 -3.30 10.39
N LEU A 34 -1.06 -3.50 9.88
CA LEU A 34 -0.80 -4.29 8.67
C LEU A 34 -0.13 -5.59 9.08
N VAL A 35 -0.66 -6.70 8.59
CA VAL A 35 -0.09 -8.03 8.80
C VAL A 35 0.09 -8.69 7.45
N TRP A 36 1.29 -9.17 7.17
CA TRP A 36 1.59 -9.92 5.95
C TRP A 36 2.55 -11.05 6.25
N GLN A 37 2.60 -12.05 5.39
CA GLN A 37 3.49 -13.18 5.50
C GLN A 37 4.76 -12.92 4.69
N ASP A 38 5.83 -13.66 5.01
CA ASP A 38 7.07 -13.59 4.24
C ASP A 38 6.77 -13.86 2.76
N PRO A 39 7.08 -12.92 1.86
CA PRO A 39 6.77 -13.08 0.44
C PRO A 39 7.71 -14.05 -0.30
N VAL A 40 8.86 -14.37 0.27
CA VAL A 40 9.88 -15.17 -0.43
C VAL A 40 9.41 -16.60 -0.70
N PRO A 41 8.89 -17.36 0.28
CA PRO A 41 8.38 -18.70 -0.01
C PRO A 41 7.21 -18.70 -1.00
N THR A 42 6.36 -17.69 -0.93
CA THR A 42 5.21 -17.55 -1.83
C THR A 42 5.68 -17.32 -3.26
N ALA A 43 6.65 -16.44 -3.46
CA ALA A 43 7.22 -16.18 -4.77
C ALA A 43 7.90 -17.43 -5.34
N ALA A 44 8.61 -18.17 -4.51
CA ALA A 44 9.25 -19.41 -4.93
C ALA A 44 8.23 -20.47 -5.35
N ALA A 45 7.14 -20.60 -4.61
CA ALA A 45 6.06 -21.52 -4.97
C ALA A 45 5.41 -21.13 -6.30
N GLY A 46 5.17 -19.85 -6.51
CA GLY A 46 4.58 -19.34 -7.75
C GLY A 46 5.41 -19.58 -8.99
N ALA A 47 6.73 -19.67 -8.85
CA ALA A 47 7.64 -19.89 -9.95
C ALA A 47 7.42 -21.24 -10.67
N THR A 48 6.81 -22.19 -10.00
CA THR A 48 6.54 -23.55 -10.54
C THR A 48 5.08 -23.75 -10.94
N MET A 49 4.27 -22.72 -10.83
CA MET A 49 2.83 -22.77 -11.12
C MET A 49 2.50 -21.99 -12.40
N THR A 50 1.41 -22.36 -13.05
CA THR A 50 0.80 -21.49 -14.05
C THR A 50 0.15 -20.30 -13.34
N GLY A 51 -0.13 -19.22 -14.06
CA GLY A 51 -0.84 -18.08 -13.48
C GLY A 51 -2.19 -18.47 -12.88
N MET A 52 -2.93 -19.35 -13.59
CA MET A 52 -4.22 -19.81 -13.10
C MET A 52 -4.10 -20.65 -11.82
N GLU A 53 -3.11 -21.53 -11.76
CA GLU A 53 -2.83 -22.31 -10.55
C GLU A 53 -2.47 -21.42 -9.37
N TYR A 54 -1.59 -20.44 -9.59
CA TYR A 54 -1.17 -19.52 -8.55
C TYR A 54 -2.34 -18.67 -8.04
N MET A 55 -3.10 -18.07 -8.93
CA MET A 55 -4.25 -17.25 -8.55
C MET A 55 -5.34 -18.08 -7.87
N THR A 56 -5.55 -19.31 -8.29
CA THR A 56 -6.48 -20.22 -7.62
C THR A 56 -6.02 -20.49 -6.18
N ALA A 57 -4.73 -20.73 -5.98
CA ALA A 57 -4.18 -20.96 -4.66
C ALA A 57 -4.32 -19.71 -3.75
N VAL A 58 -4.18 -18.52 -4.30
CA VAL A 58 -4.42 -17.27 -3.57
C VAL A 58 -5.90 -17.14 -3.19
N VAL A 59 -6.80 -17.37 -4.12
CA VAL A 59 -8.25 -17.24 -3.88
C VAL A 59 -8.75 -18.25 -2.84
N THR A 60 -8.21 -19.46 -2.86
CA THR A 60 -8.60 -20.52 -1.91
C THR A 60 -7.88 -20.44 -0.56
N GLY A 61 -6.90 -19.56 -0.44
CA GLY A 61 -6.14 -19.38 0.80
C GLY A 61 -4.98 -20.35 1.00
N GLU A 62 -4.67 -21.20 0.02
CA GLU A 62 -3.50 -22.07 0.09
C GLU A 62 -2.20 -21.29 0.06
N VAL A 63 -2.20 -20.15 -0.63
CA VAL A 63 -1.07 -19.24 -0.73
C VAL A 63 -1.53 -17.90 -0.17
N PRO A 64 -0.77 -17.28 0.74
CA PRO A 64 -1.14 -15.98 1.27
C PRO A 64 -1.07 -14.92 0.17
N PRO A 65 -1.89 -13.85 0.27
CA PRO A 65 -1.82 -12.76 -0.69
C PRO A 65 -0.47 -12.05 -0.62
N PRO A 66 -0.03 -11.41 -1.73
CA PRO A 66 1.20 -10.63 -1.69
C PRO A 66 1.05 -9.44 -0.73
N PRO A 67 2.14 -9.00 -0.10
CA PRO A 67 2.07 -7.89 0.86
C PRO A 67 1.39 -6.63 0.33
N ILE A 68 1.57 -6.32 -0.95
CA ILE A 68 0.94 -5.14 -1.55
C ILE A 68 -0.60 -5.21 -1.48
N ALA A 69 -1.16 -6.39 -1.55
CA ALA A 69 -2.61 -6.56 -1.45
C ALA A 69 -3.12 -6.15 -0.06
N VAL A 70 -2.34 -6.43 0.98
CA VAL A 70 -2.67 -5.98 2.34
C VAL A 70 -2.57 -4.47 2.44
N THR A 71 -1.47 -3.90 1.97
CA THR A 71 -1.21 -2.46 2.02
C THR A 71 -2.29 -1.66 1.29
N MET A 72 -2.71 -2.13 0.14
CA MET A 72 -3.64 -1.44 -0.75
C MET A 72 -5.09 -1.92 -0.63
N ARG A 73 -5.37 -2.85 0.27
CA ARG A 73 -6.70 -3.45 0.46
C ARG A 73 -7.28 -4.00 -0.85
N LEU A 74 -6.45 -4.76 -1.57
CA LEU A 74 -6.85 -5.39 -2.83
C LEU A 74 -7.23 -6.85 -2.60
N ARG A 75 -8.24 -7.32 -3.30
CA ARG A 75 -8.61 -8.73 -3.29
C ARG A 75 -9.09 -9.17 -4.67
N PRO A 76 -8.81 -10.40 -5.09
CA PRO A 76 -9.37 -10.92 -6.32
C PRO A 76 -10.86 -11.27 -6.10
N VAL A 77 -11.71 -10.89 -7.04
CA VAL A 77 -13.16 -11.15 -6.99
C VAL A 77 -13.66 -11.98 -8.15
N GLU A 78 -12.94 -11.99 -9.27
CA GLU A 78 -13.24 -12.85 -10.39
C GLU A 78 -11.95 -13.44 -10.94
N LEU A 79 -12.00 -14.71 -11.32
CA LEU A 79 -10.86 -15.42 -11.87
C LEU A 79 -11.31 -16.37 -12.96
N GLU A 80 -10.74 -16.21 -14.16
CA GLU A 80 -10.88 -17.15 -15.27
C GLU A 80 -9.60 -17.13 -16.09
N GLU A 81 -9.43 -18.07 -16.98
CA GLU A 81 -8.23 -18.13 -17.81
C GLU A 81 -8.05 -16.84 -18.61
N GLY A 82 -6.88 -16.23 -18.46
CA GLY A 82 -6.55 -14.97 -19.14
C GLY A 82 -7.19 -13.73 -18.52
N ARG A 83 -7.92 -13.86 -17.38
CA ARG A 83 -8.60 -12.72 -16.78
C ARG A 83 -8.68 -12.86 -15.27
N VAL A 84 -8.29 -11.81 -14.56
CA VAL A 84 -8.52 -11.68 -13.13
C VAL A 84 -9.03 -10.26 -12.84
N VAL A 85 -10.02 -10.18 -11.97
CA VAL A 85 -10.55 -8.90 -11.52
C VAL A 85 -10.24 -8.74 -10.04
N PHE A 86 -9.63 -7.62 -9.70
CA PHE A 86 -9.38 -7.23 -8.32
C PHE A 86 -10.32 -6.12 -7.92
N GLU A 87 -10.71 -6.13 -6.66
CA GLU A 87 -11.46 -5.06 -6.05
C GLU A 87 -10.58 -4.40 -4.99
N GLY A 88 -10.54 -3.09 -5.02
CA GLY A 88 -9.80 -2.30 -4.02
C GLY A 88 -10.76 -1.50 -3.17
N GLU A 89 -10.43 -1.33 -1.89
CA GLU A 89 -11.23 -0.57 -0.95
C GLU A 89 -10.33 0.47 -0.27
N PRO A 90 -10.08 1.61 -0.95
CA PRO A 90 -9.17 2.61 -0.41
C PRO A 90 -9.70 3.21 0.89
N GLY A 91 -8.80 3.31 1.89
CA GLY A 91 -9.08 3.98 3.13
C GLY A 91 -8.51 5.39 3.14
N GLU A 92 -8.76 6.13 4.21
CA GLU A 92 -8.25 7.50 4.33
C GLU A 92 -6.72 7.56 4.35
N GLU A 93 -6.03 6.48 4.71
CA GLU A 93 -4.58 6.40 4.67
C GLU A 93 -4.02 6.45 3.23
N HIS A 94 -4.88 6.32 2.24
CA HIS A 94 -4.54 6.42 0.83
C HIS A 94 -4.88 7.78 0.23
N TYR A 95 -5.21 8.76 1.06
CA TYR A 95 -5.59 10.08 0.59
C TYR A 95 -4.37 10.94 0.23
N ASN A 96 -4.59 11.82 -0.72
CA ASN A 96 -3.64 12.84 -1.11
C ASN A 96 -3.75 14.08 -0.21
N PRO A 97 -2.88 15.10 -0.38
CA PRO A 97 -2.94 16.30 0.45
C PRO A 97 -4.22 17.14 0.39
N ILE A 98 -5.07 16.90 -0.59
CA ILE A 98 -6.35 17.62 -0.70
C ILE A 98 -7.55 16.80 -0.23
N GLY A 99 -7.30 15.66 0.42
CA GLY A 99 -8.34 14.92 1.12
C GLY A 99 -9.17 13.97 0.28
N VAL A 100 -8.66 13.54 -0.87
CA VAL A 100 -9.29 12.51 -1.70
C VAL A 100 -8.30 11.39 -2.00
N VAL A 101 -8.78 10.23 -2.44
CA VAL A 101 -7.91 9.11 -2.76
C VAL A 101 -6.83 9.52 -3.75
N HIS A 102 -5.58 9.20 -3.43
CA HIS A 102 -4.46 9.52 -4.29
C HIS A 102 -4.56 8.75 -5.60
N GLY A 103 -4.34 9.44 -6.73
CA GLY A 103 -4.39 8.81 -8.06
C GLY A 103 -3.39 7.67 -8.23
N GLY A 104 -2.29 7.68 -7.50
CA GLY A 104 -1.32 6.58 -7.48
C GLY A 104 -1.90 5.27 -6.96
N TYR A 105 -2.92 5.33 -6.11
CA TYR A 105 -3.65 4.14 -5.68
C TYR A 105 -4.29 3.43 -6.88
N ALA A 106 -4.98 4.18 -7.70
CA ALA A 106 -5.63 3.62 -8.89
C ALA A 106 -4.62 3.08 -9.91
N ALA A 107 -3.41 3.65 -9.96
CA ALA A 107 -2.35 3.22 -10.85
C ALA A 107 -1.65 1.93 -10.38
N THR A 108 -1.78 1.59 -9.12
CA THR A 108 -1.20 0.37 -8.57
C THR A 108 -1.98 -0.85 -9.01
#